data_5469b06795509d368cd42bd1e682ac07
#
_entry.id   5469b06795509d368cd42bd1e682ac07
#
_cell.length_a   1.000
_cell.length_b   1.000
_cell.length_c   1.000
_cell.angle_alpha   90.00
_cell.angle_beta   90.00
_cell.angle_gamma   90.00
#
_symmetry.space_group_name_H-M   'P 1'
#
loop_
_entity.id
_entity.type
_entity.pdbx_description
1 polymer ?
#
loop_
_entity_poly.entity_id
_entity_poly.type
_entity_poly.pdbx_seq_one_letter_code
_entity_poly.pdbx_strand_id
1 'polypeptide(L)'
;TETGTPTLRELEFLVMEVYAEPYATQIALDDARLDIEQWLAGEVMVTFAEQEGAAFITGSGVKRPRGLLTYPTVANASYAWGSIGFVVTGGAAAFASSNPGDAFVDLFYALKAGYRAGASWLTSDAVMASIRKFKDGQGNYLWAPPTAPEAPSTILGKPVQTDDNMPALGANNFPVAFGDFRRA
;
A
#
# COMPACT_ATOMS: atom_id res chain seq x y z
N THR A 1 -18.52 23.68 31.70
CA THR A 1 -18.12 23.16 30.33
C THR A 1 -18.83 21.83 30.15
N GLU A 2 -19.85 21.76 29.29
CA GLU A 2 -20.48 20.50 28.93
C GLU A 2 -19.46 19.66 28.13
N THR A 3 -19.16 18.49 28.65
CA THR A 3 -18.40 17.47 27.94
C THR A 3 -19.33 16.82 26.91
N GLY A 4 -19.00 16.92 25.62
CA GLY A 4 -19.79 16.32 24.58
C GLY A 4 -19.92 14.79 24.77
N THR A 5 -21.11 14.27 24.52
CA THR A 5 -21.40 12.84 24.64
C THR A 5 -20.58 12.07 23.58
N PRO A 6 -19.77 11.09 23.97
CA PRO A 6 -19.04 10.28 23.00
C PRO A 6 -20.03 9.46 22.15
N THR A 7 -19.91 9.53 20.85
CA THR A 7 -20.65 8.68 19.92
C THR A 7 -19.86 7.40 19.65
N LEU A 8 -20.44 6.26 20.00
CA LEU A 8 -19.87 4.95 19.68
C LEU A 8 -20.47 4.44 18.38
N ARG A 9 -19.65 3.82 17.55
CA ARG A 9 -20.06 3.16 16.31
C ARG A 9 -19.55 1.73 16.33
N GLU A 10 -20.41 0.80 15.99
CA GLU A 10 -20.06 -0.60 15.82
C GLU A 10 -19.41 -0.79 14.44
N LEU A 11 -18.31 -1.53 14.42
CA LEU A 11 -17.64 -1.99 13.20
C LEU A 11 -17.76 -3.50 13.14
N GLU A 12 -18.41 -4.01 12.12
CA GLU A 12 -18.55 -5.44 11.87
C GLU A 12 -17.49 -5.90 10.87
N PHE A 13 -16.72 -6.92 11.24
CA PHE A 13 -15.76 -7.58 10.39
C PHE A 13 -16.27 -8.97 10.04
N LEU A 14 -16.67 -9.17 8.80
CA LEU A 14 -17.07 -10.49 8.30
C LEU A 14 -15.82 -11.33 8.04
N VAL A 15 -15.74 -12.46 8.75
CA VAL A 15 -14.69 -13.45 8.52
C VAL A 15 -15.03 -14.23 7.25
N MET A 16 -14.07 -14.39 6.36
CA MET A 16 -14.21 -15.11 5.10
C MET A 16 -13.21 -16.25 5.02
N GLU A 17 -13.62 -17.34 4.40
CA GLU A 17 -12.78 -18.51 4.22
C GLU A 17 -12.08 -18.47 2.85
N VAL A 18 -10.81 -18.84 2.85
CA VAL A 18 -10.03 -19.11 1.64
C VAL A 18 -9.62 -20.57 1.68
N TYR A 19 -9.88 -21.29 0.60
CA TYR A 19 -9.49 -22.69 0.49
C TYR A 19 -8.77 -22.95 -0.83
N ALA A 20 -7.92 -23.98 -0.84
CA ALA A 20 -7.26 -24.48 -2.03
C ALA A 20 -7.35 -26.00 -2.06
N GLU A 21 -7.56 -26.55 -3.24
CA GLU A 21 -7.61 -28.00 -3.47
C GLU A 21 -6.50 -28.37 -4.48
N PRO A 22 -5.25 -28.54 -4.03
CA PRO A 22 -4.17 -28.96 -4.91
C PRO A 22 -4.32 -30.42 -5.30
N TYR A 23 -4.09 -30.74 -6.55
CA TYR A 23 -4.14 -32.11 -7.08
C TYR A 23 -2.76 -32.54 -7.53
N ALA A 24 -2.36 -33.75 -7.11
CA ALA A 24 -1.19 -34.44 -7.61
C ALA A 24 -1.56 -35.86 -8.04
N THR A 25 -0.93 -36.38 -9.09
CA THR A 25 -1.14 -37.78 -9.51
C THR A 25 -0.29 -38.70 -8.65
N GLN A 26 -0.79 -39.93 -8.38
CA GLN A 26 -0.04 -40.94 -7.61
C GLN A 26 1.32 -41.25 -8.22
N ILE A 27 1.40 -41.28 -9.56
CA ILE A 27 2.65 -41.50 -10.29
C ILE A 27 3.66 -40.37 -10.02
N ALA A 28 3.19 -39.11 -9.93
CA ALA A 28 4.06 -38.00 -9.62
C ALA A 28 4.59 -38.05 -8.19
N LEU A 29 3.78 -38.56 -7.24
CA LEU A 29 4.20 -38.74 -5.85
C LEU A 29 5.23 -39.86 -5.70
N ASP A 30 5.06 -40.98 -6.45
CA ASP A 30 5.93 -42.17 -6.36
C ASP A 30 7.28 -41.97 -7.12
N ASP A 31 7.30 -41.24 -8.20
CA ASP A 31 8.46 -41.09 -9.11
C ASP A 31 9.31 -39.84 -8.83
N ALA A 32 8.84 -38.89 -8.01
CA ALA A 32 9.53 -37.64 -7.77
C ALA A 32 10.71 -37.83 -6.78
N ARG A 33 11.86 -37.24 -7.16
CA ARG A 33 13.02 -37.09 -6.25
C ARG A 33 12.83 -36.01 -5.19
N LEU A 34 11.78 -35.22 -5.29
CA LEU A 34 11.41 -34.12 -4.40
C LEU A 34 10.18 -34.54 -3.59
N ASP A 35 10.09 -34.06 -2.37
CA ASP A 35 8.87 -34.16 -1.56
C ASP A 35 7.80 -33.23 -2.16
N ILE A 36 6.94 -33.82 -3.00
CA ILE A 36 5.85 -33.08 -3.69
C ILE A 36 4.85 -32.53 -2.69
N GLU A 37 4.60 -33.19 -1.58
CA GLU A 37 3.65 -32.73 -0.57
C GLU A 37 4.15 -31.43 0.07
N GLN A 38 5.43 -31.39 0.45
CA GLN A 38 6.03 -30.18 1.02
C GLN A 38 6.13 -29.04 0.00
N TRP A 39 6.49 -29.35 -1.23
CA TRP A 39 6.52 -28.36 -2.31
C TRP A 39 5.14 -27.77 -2.57
N LEU A 40 4.12 -28.62 -2.68
CA LEU A 40 2.74 -28.21 -2.94
C LEU A 40 2.16 -27.37 -1.80
N ALA A 41 2.47 -27.74 -0.55
CA ALA A 41 2.09 -26.93 0.61
C ALA A 41 2.73 -25.53 0.55
N GLY A 42 4.00 -25.43 0.12
CA GLY A 42 4.69 -24.17 -0.08
C GLY A 42 4.03 -23.30 -1.14
N GLU A 43 3.67 -23.85 -2.30
CA GLU A 43 3.00 -23.13 -3.38
C GLU A 43 1.61 -22.63 -2.97
N VAL A 44 0.86 -23.41 -2.21
CA VAL A 44 -0.44 -22.98 -1.66
C VAL A 44 -0.27 -21.80 -0.72
N MET A 45 0.74 -21.81 0.15
CA MET A 45 1.00 -20.68 1.06
C MET A 45 1.38 -19.42 0.32
N VAL A 46 2.22 -19.50 -0.74
CA VAL A 46 2.57 -18.36 -1.59
C VAL A 46 1.32 -17.80 -2.28
N THR A 47 0.52 -18.67 -2.89
CA THR A 47 -0.72 -18.26 -3.57
C THR A 47 -1.70 -17.57 -2.61
N PHE A 48 -1.82 -18.07 -1.36
CA PHE A 48 -2.66 -17.43 -0.35
C PHE A 48 -2.14 -16.04 0.02
N ALA A 49 -0.84 -15.90 0.26
CA ALA A 49 -0.22 -14.62 0.58
C ALA A 49 -0.42 -13.59 -0.54
N GLU A 50 -0.28 -14.01 -1.81
CA GLU A 50 -0.52 -13.15 -2.98
C GLU A 50 -1.99 -12.70 -3.06
N GLN A 51 -2.94 -13.62 -2.87
CA GLN A 51 -4.37 -13.30 -2.91
C GLN A 51 -4.81 -12.41 -1.74
N GLU A 52 -4.29 -12.65 -0.55
CA GLU A 52 -4.54 -11.80 0.60
C GLU A 52 -3.95 -10.41 0.40
N GLY A 53 -2.71 -10.31 -0.06
CA GLY A 53 -2.06 -9.03 -0.39
C GLY A 53 -2.88 -8.23 -1.40
N ALA A 54 -3.30 -8.85 -2.49
CA ALA A 54 -4.17 -8.22 -3.49
C ALA A 54 -5.52 -7.79 -2.89
N ALA A 55 -6.11 -8.61 -2.03
CA ALA A 55 -7.37 -8.28 -1.38
C ALA A 55 -7.26 -7.11 -0.40
N PHE A 56 -6.16 -6.98 0.34
CA PHE A 56 -5.94 -5.84 1.24
C PHE A 56 -5.75 -4.50 0.51
N ILE A 57 -5.26 -4.52 -0.72
CA ILE A 57 -5.09 -3.29 -1.52
C ILE A 57 -6.35 -2.96 -2.33
N THR A 58 -6.89 -3.93 -3.09
CA THR A 58 -7.93 -3.70 -4.10
C THR A 58 -9.21 -4.50 -3.89
N GLY A 59 -9.32 -5.23 -2.79
CA GLY A 59 -10.46 -6.11 -2.51
C GLY A 59 -11.79 -5.36 -2.48
N SER A 60 -12.83 -5.97 -3.04
CA SER A 60 -14.16 -5.34 -3.19
C SER A 60 -14.99 -5.32 -1.90
N GLY A 61 -14.61 -6.07 -0.86
CA GLY A 61 -15.43 -6.26 0.35
C GLY A 61 -16.60 -7.25 0.18
N VAL A 62 -16.72 -7.90 -1.00
CA VAL A 62 -17.74 -8.92 -1.25
C VAL A 62 -17.03 -10.26 -1.40
N LYS A 63 -17.27 -11.19 -0.47
CA LYS A 63 -16.59 -12.50 -0.38
C LYS A 63 -15.05 -12.41 -0.32
N ARG A 64 -14.53 -11.25 0.02
CA ARG A 64 -13.09 -10.96 0.25
C ARG A 64 -12.96 -9.71 1.10
N PRO A 65 -11.85 -9.49 1.80
CA PRO A 65 -11.60 -8.27 2.56
C PRO A 65 -11.80 -7.01 1.70
N ARG A 66 -12.22 -5.93 2.34
CA ARG A 66 -12.31 -4.64 1.68
C ARG A 66 -10.93 -3.99 1.64
N GLY A 67 -10.42 -3.76 0.43
CA GLY A 67 -9.10 -3.21 0.22
C GLY A 67 -9.01 -1.70 0.47
N LEU A 68 -7.80 -1.24 0.77
CA LEU A 68 -7.50 0.17 1.06
C LEU A 68 -8.04 1.11 -0.02
N LEU A 69 -7.87 0.77 -1.30
CA LEU A 69 -8.25 1.63 -2.42
C LEU A 69 -9.75 1.59 -2.77
N THR A 70 -10.54 0.76 -2.11
CA THR A 70 -12.00 0.68 -2.33
C THR A 70 -12.82 1.52 -1.35
N TYR A 71 -12.17 2.15 -0.38
CA TYR A 71 -12.83 3.11 0.49
C TYR A 71 -13.13 4.41 -0.25
N PRO A 72 -14.21 5.13 0.13
CA PRO A 72 -14.52 6.41 -0.46
C PRO A 72 -13.37 7.39 -0.20
N THR A 73 -12.94 8.07 -1.26
CA THR A 73 -11.86 9.06 -1.21
C THR A 73 -12.43 10.46 -1.28
N VAL A 74 -11.88 11.37 -0.48
CA VAL A 74 -12.26 12.79 -0.46
C VAL A 74 -11.01 13.66 -0.44
N ALA A 75 -11.11 14.88 -0.95
CA ALA A 75 -10.01 15.84 -0.81
C ALA A 75 -9.68 16.03 0.69
N ASN A 76 -8.40 16.11 1.03
CA ASN A 76 -7.95 16.18 2.43
C ASN A 76 -8.60 17.33 3.21
N ALA A 77 -8.92 18.45 2.55
CA ALA A 77 -9.62 19.58 3.16
C ALA A 77 -11.05 19.24 3.63
N SER A 78 -11.67 18.23 3.03
CA SER A 78 -13.04 17.78 3.34
C SER A 78 -13.03 16.41 4.05
N TYR A 79 -11.91 16.04 4.66
CA TYR A 79 -11.77 14.74 5.32
C TYR A 79 -12.83 14.52 6.39
N ALA A 80 -13.49 13.38 6.34
CA ALA A 80 -14.42 12.91 7.34
C ALA A 80 -14.11 11.43 7.68
N TRP A 81 -14.44 11.04 8.90
CA TRP A 81 -14.23 9.65 9.33
C TRP A 81 -15.03 8.67 8.47
N GLY A 82 -14.39 7.57 8.05
CA GLY A 82 -14.95 6.58 7.12
C GLY A 82 -14.59 6.83 5.66
N SER A 83 -13.79 7.87 5.37
CA SER A 83 -13.22 8.15 4.05
C SER A 83 -11.69 8.28 4.14
N ILE A 84 -11.02 8.16 3.00
CA ILE A 84 -9.57 8.38 2.89
C ILE A 84 -9.34 9.75 2.27
N GLY A 85 -8.54 10.59 2.94
CA GLY A 85 -8.13 11.88 2.40
C GLY A 85 -7.10 11.72 1.30
N PHE A 86 -7.22 12.44 0.18
CA PHE A 86 -6.22 12.44 -0.86
C PHE A 86 -5.63 13.83 -1.10
N VAL A 87 -4.40 13.84 -1.58
CA VAL A 87 -3.67 15.01 -2.07
C VAL A 87 -3.37 14.78 -3.55
N VAL A 88 -3.56 15.82 -4.37
CA VAL A 88 -3.29 15.73 -5.81
C VAL A 88 -1.78 15.77 -6.10
N THR A 89 -1.33 15.01 -7.08
CA THR A 89 0.09 14.97 -7.49
C THR A 89 0.54 16.19 -8.29
N GLY A 90 -0.41 17.02 -8.74
CA GLY A 90 -0.13 18.21 -9.55
C GLY A 90 0.08 17.94 -11.04
N GLY A 91 0.01 16.70 -11.50
CA GLY A 91 0.10 16.31 -12.91
C GLY A 91 -1.02 15.35 -13.31
N ALA A 92 -1.49 15.45 -14.55
CA ALA A 92 -2.45 14.50 -15.09
C ALA A 92 -1.76 13.15 -15.34
N ALA A 93 -2.19 12.10 -14.66
CA ALA A 93 -1.63 10.75 -14.74
C ALA A 93 -0.11 10.66 -14.43
N ALA A 94 0.48 11.69 -13.82
CA ALA A 94 1.90 11.78 -13.52
C ALA A 94 2.13 12.62 -12.25
N PHE A 95 3.37 12.69 -11.79
CA PHE A 95 3.78 13.73 -10.84
C PHE A 95 3.92 15.08 -11.55
N ALA A 96 3.85 16.18 -10.79
CA ALA A 96 4.06 17.50 -11.32
C ALA A 96 5.41 17.60 -12.04
N SER A 97 5.46 18.32 -13.17
CA SER A 97 6.70 18.56 -13.91
C SER A 97 7.64 19.54 -13.20
N SER A 98 7.07 20.42 -12.35
CA SER A 98 7.82 21.34 -11.50
C SER A 98 7.59 20.97 -10.04
N ASN A 99 8.66 20.89 -9.25
CA ASN A 99 8.65 20.59 -7.83
C ASN A 99 7.83 19.32 -7.47
N PRO A 100 8.09 18.16 -8.08
CA PRO A 100 7.30 16.95 -7.83
C PRO A 100 7.36 16.46 -6.37
N GLY A 101 8.35 16.92 -5.60
CA GLY A 101 8.51 16.63 -4.18
C GLY A 101 7.44 17.26 -3.27
N ASP A 102 6.82 18.37 -3.70
CA ASP A 102 5.88 19.13 -2.85
C ASP A 102 4.66 18.26 -2.48
N ALA A 103 4.16 17.46 -3.40
CA ALA A 103 3.04 16.56 -3.13
C ALA A 103 3.33 15.55 -1.99
N PHE A 104 4.57 15.12 -1.83
CA PHE A 104 4.98 14.23 -0.72
C PHE A 104 5.02 14.98 0.60
N VAL A 105 5.48 16.23 0.57
CA VAL A 105 5.47 17.11 1.76
C VAL A 105 4.03 17.37 2.18
N ASP A 106 3.15 17.72 1.24
CA ASP A 106 1.74 17.97 1.52
C ASP A 106 1.04 16.72 2.07
N LEU A 107 1.29 15.55 1.48
CA LEU A 107 0.73 14.29 1.96
C LEU A 107 1.25 13.92 3.36
N PHE A 108 2.53 14.15 3.63
CA PHE A 108 3.13 13.93 4.95
C PHE A 108 2.48 14.79 6.03
N TYR A 109 2.26 16.08 5.75
CA TYR A 109 1.66 17.00 6.70
C TYR A 109 0.12 16.91 6.77
N ALA A 110 -0.53 16.32 5.77
CA ALA A 110 -1.95 16.01 5.81
C ALA A 110 -2.29 15.02 6.94
N LEU A 111 -1.38 14.09 7.25
CA LEU A 111 -1.55 13.15 8.36
C LEU A 111 -1.36 13.86 9.70
N LYS A 112 -2.29 13.64 10.65
CA LYS A 112 -2.19 14.20 12.01
C LYS A 112 -0.93 13.72 12.73
N ALA A 113 -0.30 14.60 13.49
CA ALA A 113 0.99 14.39 14.13
C ALA A 113 1.05 13.09 14.98
N GLY A 114 -0.02 12.75 15.68
CA GLY A 114 -0.08 11.55 16.54
C GLY A 114 0.04 10.22 15.77
N TYR A 115 -0.27 10.20 14.48
CA TYR A 115 -0.15 9.00 13.63
C TYR A 115 1.14 8.95 12.83
N ARG A 116 1.85 10.09 12.69
CA ARG A 116 3.10 10.17 11.92
C ARG A 116 4.23 9.32 12.50
N ALA A 117 4.23 9.07 13.82
CA ALA A 117 5.30 8.30 14.47
C ALA A 117 5.44 6.88 13.88
N GLY A 118 4.31 6.17 13.72
CA GLY A 118 4.25 4.81 13.18
C GLY A 118 3.98 4.73 11.68
N ALA A 119 3.87 5.86 10.98
CA ALA A 119 3.50 5.90 9.58
C ALA A 119 4.63 5.40 8.66
N SER A 120 4.23 4.76 7.56
CA SER A 120 5.08 4.34 6.45
C SER A 120 4.47 4.74 5.11
N TRP A 121 5.30 4.77 4.08
CA TRP A 121 4.87 4.94 2.70
C TRP A 121 4.61 3.59 2.08
N LEU A 122 3.57 3.50 1.26
CA LEU A 122 3.23 2.32 0.47
C LEU A 122 3.07 2.72 -0.99
N THR A 123 3.76 2.03 -1.90
CA THR A 123 3.75 2.33 -3.33
C THR A 123 4.18 1.10 -4.13
N SER A 124 4.07 1.14 -5.46
CA SER A 124 4.65 0.11 -6.33
C SER A 124 6.09 0.43 -6.73
N ASP A 125 6.86 -0.59 -7.10
CA ASP A 125 8.25 -0.42 -7.55
C ASP A 125 8.37 0.49 -8.78
N ALA A 126 7.42 0.43 -9.70
CA ALA A 126 7.38 1.31 -10.88
C ALA A 126 7.24 2.79 -10.50
N VAL A 127 6.38 3.09 -9.51
CA VAL A 127 6.20 4.44 -8.98
C VAL A 127 7.43 4.88 -8.20
N MET A 128 8.01 3.97 -7.39
CA MET A 128 9.23 4.23 -6.65
C MET A 128 10.40 4.57 -7.58
N ALA A 129 10.55 3.86 -8.70
CA ALA A 129 11.54 4.17 -9.72
C ALA A 129 11.34 5.58 -10.33
N SER A 130 10.08 6.01 -10.46
CA SER A 130 9.76 7.36 -10.94
C SER A 130 10.11 8.44 -9.90
N ILE A 131 9.83 8.19 -8.63
CA ILE A 131 10.17 9.10 -7.52
C ILE A 131 11.69 9.28 -7.39
N ARG A 132 12.46 8.20 -7.54
CA ARG A 132 13.93 8.25 -7.51
C ARG A 132 14.54 9.07 -8.64
N LYS A 133 13.81 9.30 -9.72
CA LYS A 133 14.26 10.10 -10.86
C LYS A 133 13.96 11.60 -10.72
N PHE A 134 13.36 12.03 -9.61
CA PHE A 134 13.13 13.44 -9.38
C PHE A 134 14.44 14.21 -9.29
N LYS A 135 14.48 15.36 -9.96
CA LYS A 135 15.65 16.23 -10.04
C LYS A 135 15.29 17.64 -9.59
N ASP A 136 16.28 18.33 -9.07
CA ASP A 136 16.20 19.76 -8.80
C ASP A 136 16.34 20.59 -10.09
N GLY A 137 16.22 21.92 -9.97
CA GLY A 137 16.39 22.84 -11.10
C GLY A 137 17.80 22.85 -11.72
N GLN A 138 18.78 22.23 -11.06
CA GLN A 138 20.16 22.08 -11.51
C GLN A 138 20.45 20.70 -12.11
N GLY A 139 19.44 19.79 -12.10
CA GLY A 139 19.57 18.44 -12.64
C GLY A 139 20.11 17.40 -11.67
N ASN A 140 20.31 17.74 -10.39
CA ASN A 140 20.72 16.79 -9.36
C ASN A 140 19.51 15.99 -8.90
N TYR A 141 19.72 14.72 -8.54
CA TYR A 141 18.65 13.90 -7.97
C TYR A 141 18.27 14.43 -6.58
N LEU A 142 16.97 14.68 -6.37
CA LEU A 142 16.44 15.10 -5.07
C LEU A 142 16.57 14.03 -4.01
N TRP A 143 16.62 12.78 -4.42
CA TRP A 143 16.72 11.66 -3.53
C TRP A 143 17.90 10.76 -3.90
N ALA A 144 18.94 10.83 -3.08
CA ALA A 144 20.03 9.90 -3.16
C ALA A 144 19.64 8.56 -2.48
N PRO A 145 19.84 7.41 -3.12
CA PRO A 145 19.67 6.13 -2.44
C PRO A 145 20.66 6.04 -1.26
N PRO A 146 20.27 5.36 -0.16
CA PRO A 146 21.20 5.17 0.95
C PRO A 146 22.46 4.47 0.45
N THR A 147 23.60 4.97 0.86
CA THR A 147 24.92 4.45 0.44
C THR A 147 25.22 3.07 1.06
N ALA A 148 24.51 2.74 2.16
CA ALA A 148 24.60 1.42 2.79
C ALA A 148 23.61 0.46 2.14
N PRO A 149 24.02 -0.72 1.64
CA PRO A 149 23.15 -1.65 0.91
C PRO A 149 21.99 -2.21 1.74
N GLU A 150 22.10 -2.20 3.05
CA GLU A 150 21.06 -2.70 3.97
C GLU A 150 20.14 -1.60 4.55
N ALA A 151 20.38 -0.33 4.23
CA ALA A 151 19.54 0.74 4.77
C ALA A 151 18.19 0.78 4.05
N PRO A 152 17.06 0.74 4.77
CA PRO A 152 15.74 0.80 4.15
C PRO A 152 15.57 2.13 3.42
N SER A 153 14.90 2.09 2.28
CA SER A 153 14.53 3.30 1.55
C SER A 153 13.59 4.15 2.40
N THR A 154 13.91 5.43 2.58
CA THR A 154 13.09 6.36 3.37
C THR A 154 12.71 7.59 2.55
N ILE A 155 11.49 8.08 2.70
CA ILE A 155 11.03 9.39 2.22
C ILE A 155 10.66 10.22 3.44
N LEU A 156 11.22 11.43 3.55
CA LEU A 156 11.00 12.32 4.70
C LEU A 156 11.23 11.61 6.06
N GLY A 157 12.24 10.74 6.13
CA GLY A 157 12.58 9.99 7.34
C GLY A 157 11.61 8.86 7.71
N LYS A 158 10.68 8.49 6.82
CA LYS A 158 9.75 7.37 7.01
C LYS A 158 10.05 6.23 6.05
N PRO A 159 9.94 4.96 6.50
CA PRO A 159 10.23 3.81 5.66
C PRO A 159 9.24 3.74 4.48
N VAL A 160 9.74 3.25 3.36
CA VAL A 160 8.93 2.96 2.17
C VAL A 160 8.82 1.46 2.03
N GLN A 161 7.60 0.99 1.86
CA GLN A 161 7.27 -0.38 1.52
C GLN A 161 6.75 -0.42 0.09
N THR A 162 7.17 -1.41 -0.66
CA THR A 162 6.68 -1.62 -2.03
C THR A 162 5.75 -2.82 -2.08
N ASP A 163 4.68 -2.69 -2.86
CA ASP A 163 3.71 -3.75 -3.10
C ASP A 163 3.25 -3.67 -4.56
N ASP A 164 3.34 -4.78 -5.27
CA ASP A 164 3.01 -4.86 -6.71
C ASP A 164 1.52 -4.67 -6.99
N ASN A 165 0.66 -4.85 -5.97
CA ASN A 165 -0.78 -4.60 -6.09
C ASN A 165 -1.15 -3.11 -6.04
N MET A 166 -0.20 -2.23 -5.67
CA MET A 166 -0.41 -0.78 -5.73
C MET A 166 -0.47 -0.30 -7.18
N PRO A 167 -1.44 0.58 -7.52
CA PRO A 167 -1.62 1.03 -8.90
C PRO A 167 -0.43 1.86 -9.38
N ALA A 168 -0.14 1.72 -10.67
CA ALA A 168 0.81 2.58 -11.35
C ALA A 168 0.28 4.03 -11.46
N LEU A 169 1.17 4.95 -11.84
CA LEU A 169 0.80 6.32 -12.20
C LEU A 169 -0.26 6.30 -13.31
N GLY A 170 -1.35 6.99 -13.10
CA GLY A 170 -2.46 7.05 -14.04
C GLY A 170 -3.52 8.06 -13.59
N ALA A 171 -4.39 8.45 -14.51
CA ALA A 171 -5.50 9.36 -14.19
C ALA A 171 -6.43 8.73 -13.15
N ASN A 172 -6.74 9.47 -12.10
CA ASN A 172 -7.57 9.02 -10.97
C ASN A 172 -7.03 7.82 -10.17
N ASN A 173 -5.77 7.46 -10.34
CA ASN A 173 -5.11 6.44 -9.55
C ASN A 173 -4.52 7.05 -8.27
N PHE A 174 -4.40 6.21 -7.23
CA PHE A 174 -3.73 6.53 -5.97
C PHE A 174 -2.44 5.70 -5.85
N PRO A 175 -1.35 6.10 -6.52
CA PRO A 175 -0.14 5.29 -6.63
C PRO A 175 0.71 5.28 -5.36
N VAL A 176 0.47 6.20 -4.43
CA VAL A 176 1.19 6.34 -3.17
C VAL A 176 0.21 6.50 -2.04
N ALA A 177 0.38 5.72 -0.98
CA ALA A 177 -0.34 5.87 0.27
C ALA A 177 0.63 6.18 1.40
N PHE A 178 0.21 6.99 2.36
CA PHE A 178 0.97 7.32 3.56
C PHE A 178 0.08 7.25 4.79
N GLY A 179 0.44 6.43 5.75
CA GLY A 179 -0.34 6.25 6.96
C GLY A 179 0.27 5.26 7.95
N ASP A 180 -0.35 5.15 9.12
CA ASP A 180 -0.05 4.11 10.10
C ASP A 180 -0.94 2.89 9.83
N PHE A 181 -0.47 1.99 8.96
CA PHE A 181 -1.20 0.79 8.54
C PHE A 181 -1.44 -0.25 9.65
N ARG A 182 -0.90 -0.04 10.86
CA ARG A 182 -1.22 -0.88 12.03
C ARG A 182 -2.53 -0.48 12.69
N ARG A 183 -3.07 0.69 12.33
CA ARG A 183 -4.29 1.27 12.91
C ARG A 183 -5.36 1.56 11.85
N ALA A 184 -5.12 1.14 10.62
CA ALA A 184 -6.02 1.31 9.49
C ALA A 184 -7.09 0.21 9.46
#